data_f3a79c4c00bacf88b4bb3ecdd66d9953
#
_entry.id   f3a79c4c00bacf88b4bb3ecdd66d9953
#
_cell.length_a   1.000
_cell.length_b   1.000
_cell.length_c   1.000
_cell.angle_alpha   90.00
_cell.angle_beta   90.00
_cell.angle_gamma   90.00
#
_symmetry.space_group_name_H-M   'P 1'
#
loop_
_entity.id
_entity.type
_entity.pdbx_description
1 polymer ?
#
loop_
_entity_poly.entity_id
_entity_poly.type
_entity_poly.pdbx_seq_one_letter_code
_entity_poly.pdbx_strand_id
1 'polypeptide(L)'
;MKVKNKKPTVILCFEDFIKSCIIAEKNDLLISNIVSPELVEKFIEIGNIFGFELKITIFDFREYDPEFAETHIKNGTVNFKLNNKYWVKKQTYKFKSKNRIKYYTTLWNEYIDKFCNYTRKIKQIGLKYSQITYISYGAKSEIINLENDIHMSRQAIYLNEKELTPLYIIEKEKTLMNEIKKLNIEPSGYYNYDEEFIKINKEIYVRLTLIDAHTRMIINDELIPKNQFNKFYIEKFLNESTEGIKLNTIITDGHSSYKEIINKLGAKHQLCTFHLMHNLMTDLNPIIHGKNRKIESLKNKNMEKNDKIEELKNKQPLKRGRKKKTDTQAINNLNQRKKLTKEIRQNNDKIRKFKAEIKELLTYKTKIQKVFKAKTLKTALKHFNELKEKLEELPEVIKEFVKKLDKKIDRVLEQVKDKKIPKTNNLVELFFKVTFPGKIKRIYRTYEGALNKIKLDNLRWIETNVIEYHKKIKLIS
;
A
#
# COMPACT_ATOMS: atom_id res chain seq x y z
N MET A 1 -53.53 -20.62 -9.91
CA MET A 1 -53.26 -19.36 -10.62
C MET A 1 -52.93 -18.28 -9.60
N LYS A 2 -51.65 -17.87 -9.52
CA LYS A 2 -51.26 -16.71 -8.67
C LYS A 2 -51.57 -15.45 -9.46
N VAL A 3 -52.59 -14.73 -9.02
CA VAL A 3 -52.89 -13.39 -9.52
C VAL A 3 -51.69 -12.51 -9.14
N LYS A 4 -50.87 -12.16 -10.13
CA LYS A 4 -49.85 -11.13 -9.97
C LYS A 4 -50.54 -9.80 -9.81
N ASN A 5 -50.67 -9.30 -8.58
CA ASN A 5 -51.06 -7.91 -8.32
C ASN A 5 -50.08 -7.00 -9.09
N LYS A 6 -50.52 -6.52 -10.24
CA LYS A 6 -49.80 -5.45 -10.96
C LYS A 6 -49.93 -4.20 -10.13
N LYS A 7 -48.85 -3.67 -9.63
CA LYS A 7 -48.81 -2.34 -9.01
C LYS A 7 -49.32 -1.30 -10.02
N PRO A 8 -50.13 -0.34 -9.62
CA PRO A 8 -50.60 0.72 -10.52
C PRO A 8 -49.40 1.48 -11.07
N THR A 9 -49.40 1.73 -12.37
CA THR A 9 -48.34 2.47 -13.07
C THR A 9 -48.76 3.91 -13.22
N VAL A 10 -48.01 4.85 -12.65
CA VAL A 10 -48.19 6.29 -12.86
C VAL A 10 -47.22 6.77 -13.94
N ILE A 11 -47.77 7.42 -14.94
CA ILE A 11 -46.96 8.02 -16.03
C ILE A 11 -46.83 9.52 -15.71
N LEU A 12 -45.62 9.95 -15.37
CA LEU A 12 -45.29 11.37 -15.23
C LEU A 12 -44.94 11.95 -16.60
N CYS A 13 -45.61 12.99 -16.96
CA CYS A 13 -45.39 13.75 -18.18
C CYS A 13 -44.50 14.95 -17.83
N PHE A 14 -43.32 15.01 -18.38
CA PHE A 14 -42.35 16.11 -18.18
C PHE A 14 -42.49 17.21 -19.24
N GLU A 15 -43.63 17.37 -19.85
CA GLU A 15 -43.82 18.30 -20.95
C GLU A 15 -43.44 19.74 -20.61
N ASP A 16 -43.98 20.26 -19.51
CA ASP A 16 -43.70 21.63 -19.07
C ASP A 16 -42.25 21.81 -18.64
N PHE A 17 -41.63 20.74 -18.16
CA PHE A 17 -40.24 20.72 -17.78
C PHE A 17 -39.30 20.78 -18.97
N ILE A 18 -39.57 20.02 -20.03
CA ILE A 18 -38.80 20.06 -21.27
C ILE A 18 -38.96 21.41 -21.97
N LYS A 19 -40.16 22.00 -21.99
CA LYS A 19 -40.40 23.36 -22.50
C LYS A 19 -39.53 24.38 -21.75
N SER A 20 -39.47 24.26 -20.42
CA SER A 20 -38.63 25.13 -19.58
C SER A 20 -37.13 24.98 -19.88
N CYS A 21 -36.65 23.75 -20.16
CA CYS A 21 -35.26 23.49 -20.53
C CYS A 21 -34.91 24.10 -21.88
N ILE A 22 -35.74 23.96 -22.89
CA ILE A 22 -35.51 24.54 -24.24
C ILE A 22 -35.49 26.06 -24.18
N ILE A 23 -36.40 26.70 -23.42
CA ILE A 23 -36.38 28.14 -23.18
C ILE A 23 -35.10 28.57 -22.47
N ALA A 24 -34.64 27.81 -21.52
CA ALA A 24 -33.37 28.05 -20.80
C ALA A 24 -32.14 27.98 -21.75
N GLU A 25 -32.08 26.96 -22.61
CA GLU A 25 -31.01 26.78 -23.60
C GLU A 25 -30.95 27.97 -24.61
N LYS A 26 -32.10 28.40 -25.10
CA LYS A 26 -32.22 29.56 -26.01
C LYS A 26 -31.79 30.91 -25.37
N ASN A 27 -31.80 30.99 -24.06
CA ASN A 27 -31.39 32.17 -23.30
C ASN A 27 -30.01 32.04 -22.61
N ASP A 28 -29.14 31.14 -23.10
CA ASP A 28 -27.83 30.83 -22.49
C ASP A 28 -27.92 30.43 -21.02
N LEU A 29 -29.05 29.96 -20.56
CA LEU A 29 -29.19 29.37 -19.22
C LEU A 29 -28.79 27.91 -19.28
N LEU A 30 -27.79 27.51 -18.46
CA LEU A 30 -27.32 26.12 -18.37
C LEU A 30 -28.45 25.17 -17.95
N ILE A 31 -28.85 24.26 -18.84
CA ILE A 31 -29.87 23.22 -18.64
C ILE A 31 -29.57 22.39 -17.41
N SER A 32 -28.29 22.19 -17.07
CA SER A 32 -27.79 21.49 -15.86
C SER A 32 -28.35 22.00 -14.55
N ASN A 33 -28.80 23.25 -14.48
CA ASN A 33 -29.35 23.85 -13.26
C ASN A 33 -30.87 23.63 -13.09
N ILE A 34 -31.56 23.17 -14.13
CA ILE A 34 -33.04 23.05 -14.12
C ILE A 34 -33.46 21.58 -13.88
N VAL A 35 -32.65 20.62 -14.30
CA VAL A 35 -32.92 19.18 -14.07
C VAL A 35 -31.84 18.64 -13.15
N SER A 36 -32.00 18.84 -11.84
CA SER A 36 -31.05 18.19 -10.92
C SER A 36 -31.39 16.69 -10.80
N PRO A 37 -30.36 15.81 -10.70
CA PRO A 37 -30.56 14.40 -10.37
C PRO A 37 -31.43 14.21 -9.12
N GLU A 38 -31.33 15.16 -8.19
CA GLU A 38 -32.09 15.17 -6.95
C GLU A 38 -33.61 15.31 -7.18
N LEU A 39 -34.04 16.03 -8.22
CA LEU A 39 -35.44 16.14 -8.56
C LEU A 39 -35.99 14.79 -9.09
N VAL A 40 -35.25 14.14 -9.96
CA VAL A 40 -35.60 12.80 -10.46
C VAL A 40 -35.60 11.79 -9.32
N GLU A 41 -34.63 11.83 -8.40
CA GLU A 41 -34.59 10.98 -7.22
C GLU A 41 -35.77 11.24 -6.27
N LYS A 42 -36.14 12.51 -6.02
CA LYS A 42 -37.30 12.83 -5.21
C LYS A 42 -38.61 12.29 -5.80
N PHE A 43 -38.81 12.36 -7.11
CA PHE A 43 -39.95 11.74 -7.78
C PHE A 43 -39.95 10.22 -7.67
N ILE A 44 -38.76 9.62 -7.72
CA ILE A 44 -38.58 8.19 -7.51
C ILE A 44 -38.90 7.79 -6.06
N GLU A 45 -38.44 8.57 -5.07
CA GLU A 45 -38.75 8.38 -3.65
C GLU A 45 -40.26 8.48 -3.38
N ILE A 46 -40.93 9.48 -3.96
CA ILE A 46 -42.39 9.64 -3.87
C ILE A 46 -43.11 8.41 -4.44
N GLY A 47 -42.66 7.90 -5.59
CA GLY A 47 -43.20 6.67 -6.17
C GLY A 47 -43.06 5.46 -5.23
N ASN A 48 -41.91 5.34 -4.54
CA ASN A 48 -41.68 4.29 -3.55
C ASN A 48 -42.60 4.42 -2.31
N ILE A 49 -42.76 5.64 -1.79
CA ILE A 49 -43.61 5.91 -0.61
C ILE A 49 -45.06 5.53 -0.90
N PHE A 50 -45.57 5.87 -2.08
CA PHE A 50 -46.97 5.62 -2.46
C PHE A 50 -47.20 4.25 -3.13
N GLY A 51 -46.14 3.42 -3.29
CA GLY A 51 -46.27 2.03 -3.76
C GLY A 51 -46.64 1.87 -5.23
N PHE A 52 -46.44 2.88 -6.09
CA PHE A 52 -46.67 2.78 -7.52
C PHE A 52 -45.37 2.68 -8.34
N GLU A 53 -45.48 2.04 -9.50
CA GLU A 53 -44.37 1.96 -10.46
C GLU A 53 -44.31 3.25 -11.27
N LEU A 54 -43.23 4.02 -11.13
CA LEU A 54 -43.03 5.28 -11.85
C LEU A 54 -42.59 5.02 -13.27
N LYS A 55 -43.35 5.50 -14.25
CA LYS A 55 -43.03 5.46 -15.67
C LYS A 55 -42.67 6.85 -16.16
N ILE A 56 -41.41 7.09 -16.42
CA ILE A 56 -40.94 8.37 -16.94
C ILE A 56 -41.05 8.34 -18.46
N THR A 57 -41.86 9.20 -19.05
CA THR A 57 -42.03 9.34 -20.50
C THR A 57 -41.34 10.62 -20.97
N ILE A 58 -40.43 10.49 -21.92
CA ILE A 58 -39.79 11.62 -22.56
C ILE A 58 -40.56 11.96 -23.84
N PHE A 59 -40.88 13.22 -23.98
CA PHE A 59 -41.67 13.77 -25.09
C PHE A 59 -40.95 13.72 -26.43
N ASP A 60 -41.71 13.98 -27.50
CA ASP A 60 -41.18 14.15 -28.86
C ASP A 60 -40.41 15.47 -28.95
N PHE A 61 -39.10 15.40 -28.97
CA PHE A 61 -38.22 16.57 -29.06
C PHE A 61 -38.49 17.42 -30.30
N ARG A 62 -39.06 16.85 -31.36
CA ARG A 62 -39.47 17.53 -32.58
C ARG A 62 -40.57 18.56 -32.38
N GLU A 63 -41.38 18.46 -31.34
CA GLU A 63 -42.40 19.44 -31.03
C GLU A 63 -41.84 20.73 -30.47
N TYR A 64 -40.60 20.71 -30.00
CA TYR A 64 -39.94 21.84 -29.34
C TYR A 64 -38.79 22.44 -30.14
N ASP A 65 -38.19 21.67 -31.05
CA ASP A 65 -37.11 22.11 -31.94
C ASP A 65 -37.49 21.90 -33.39
N PRO A 66 -37.88 22.99 -34.12
CA PRO A 66 -38.23 22.93 -35.53
C PRO A 66 -37.07 22.46 -36.43
N GLU A 67 -35.86 22.89 -36.17
CA GLU A 67 -34.68 22.46 -36.95
C GLU A 67 -34.42 20.97 -36.79
N PHE A 68 -34.55 20.47 -35.55
CA PHE A 68 -34.49 19.05 -35.29
C PHE A 68 -35.62 18.29 -35.99
N ALA A 69 -36.82 18.83 -35.99
CA ALA A 69 -37.99 18.23 -36.67
C ALA A 69 -37.79 18.13 -38.19
N GLU A 70 -37.07 19.11 -38.82
CA GLU A 70 -36.77 19.08 -40.24
C GLU A 70 -35.74 17.97 -40.57
N THR A 71 -34.78 17.74 -39.72
CA THR A 71 -33.66 16.81 -39.96
C THR A 71 -33.90 15.41 -39.43
N HIS A 72 -34.85 15.22 -38.50
CA HIS A 72 -35.06 13.93 -37.82
C HIS A 72 -36.50 13.46 -37.95
N ILE A 73 -36.69 12.16 -38.08
CA ILE A 73 -37.99 11.50 -38.04
C ILE A 73 -38.10 10.61 -36.79
N LYS A 74 -39.29 10.52 -36.26
CA LYS A 74 -39.64 9.65 -35.17
C LYS A 74 -39.42 8.18 -35.57
N ASN A 75 -38.68 7.43 -34.78
CA ASN A 75 -38.29 6.05 -35.09
C ASN A 75 -38.81 5.05 -34.03
N GLY A 76 -39.84 5.40 -33.31
CA GLY A 76 -40.41 4.56 -32.26
C GLY A 76 -39.81 4.85 -30.87
N THR A 77 -40.25 4.08 -29.92
CA THR A 77 -39.89 4.23 -28.51
C THR A 77 -39.09 3.00 -28.01
N VAL A 78 -38.17 3.24 -27.13
CA VAL A 78 -37.40 2.19 -26.42
C VAL A 78 -37.74 2.26 -24.94
N ASN A 79 -38.15 1.14 -24.36
CA ASN A 79 -38.29 1.00 -22.92
C ASN A 79 -37.02 0.39 -22.34
N PHE A 80 -36.48 0.95 -21.28
CA PHE A 80 -35.37 0.37 -20.54
C PHE A 80 -35.57 0.53 -19.04
N LYS A 81 -34.93 -0.28 -18.25
CA LYS A 81 -34.97 -0.23 -16.79
C LYS A 81 -33.82 0.58 -16.25
N LEU A 82 -34.10 1.78 -15.76
CA LEU A 82 -33.08 2.62 -15.12
C LEU A 82 -32.71 2.05 -13.75
N ASN A 83 -31.42 1.93 -13.48
CA ASN A 83 -30.86 1.31 -12.27
C ASN A 83 -31.44 -0.08 -11.95
N ASN A 84 -31.94 -0.78 -13.00
CA ASN A 84 -32.71 -2.02 -12.88
C ASN A 84 -34.00 -1.92 -12.03
N LYS A 85 -34.46 -0.72 -11.72
CA LYS A 85 -35.58 -0.48 -10.83
C LYS A 85 -36.77 0.21 -11.53
N TYR A 86 -36.51 1.25 -12.30
CA TYR A 86 -37.50 2.12 -12.88
C TYR A 86 -37.63 1.94 -14.39
N TRP A 87 -38.85 1.80 -14.87
CA TRP A 87 -39.11 1.78 -16.30
C TRP A 87 -39.06 3.20 -16.88
N VAL A 88 -38.21 3.40 -17.88
CA VAL A 88 -38.08 4.67 -18.60
C VAL A 88 -38.40 4.42 -20.06
N LYS A 89 -39.26 5.26 -20.61
CA LYS A 89 -39.61 5.24 -22.03
C LYS A 89 -38.86 6.39 -22.74
N LYS A 90 -38.07 6.03 -23.72
CA LYS A 90 -37.29 6.97 -24.56
C LYS A 90 -37.85 7.03 -25.95
N GLN A 91 -38.05 8.23 -26.50
CA GLN A 91 -38.31 8.41 -27.90
C GLN A 91 -36.97 8.29 -28.67
N THR A 92 -36.96 7.52 -29.73
CA THR A 92 -35.82 7.41 -30.64
C THR A 92 -36.11 8.14 -31.94
N TYR A 93 -35.08 8.73 -32.52
CA TYR A 93 -35.14 9.47 -33.75
C TYR A 93 -34.16 8.93 -34.78
N LYS A 94 -34.48 9.10 -36.05
CA LYS A 94 -33.64 8.75 -37.18
C LYS A 94 -33.41 9.98 -38.03
N PHE A 95 -32.15 10.18 -38.39
CA PHE A 95 -31.79 11.29 -39.31
C PHE A 95 -32.43 11.07 -40.68
N LYS A 96 -32.97 12.12 -41.28
CA LYS A 96 -33.67 12.10 -42.58
C LYS A 96 -32.74 11.92 -43.81
N SER A 97 -31.50 11.54 -43.64
CA SER A 97 -30.59 11.24 -44.72
C SER A 97 -30.55 9.73 -45.02
N LYS A 98 -29.94 9.36 -46.16
CA LYS A 98 -29.75 7.96 -46.54
C LYS A 98 -28.94 7.12 -45.57
N ASN A 99 -28.23 7.77 -44.63
CA ASN A 99 -27.45 7.10 -43.56
C ASN A 99 -28.36 6.78 -42.38
N ARG A 100 -28.42 5.51 -42.01
CA ARG A 100 -29.27 4.96 -40.92
C ARG A 100 -28.70 5.21 -39.51
N ILE A 101 -28.35 6.45 -39.16
CA ILE A 101 -27.88 6.79 -37.85
C ILE A 101 -29.10 6.98 -36.92
N LYS A 102 -29.24 6.19 -35.90
CA LYS A 102 -30.25 6.35 -34.84
C LYS A 102 -29.72 7.27 -33.76
N TYR A 103 -30.49 8.28 -33.40
CA TYR A 103 -30.18 9.15 -32.27
C TYR A 103 -31.13 8.89 -31.12
N TYR A 104 -30.60 8.97 -29.91
CA TYR A 104 -31.38 8.95 -28.68
C TYR A 104 -31.52 10.38 -28.19
N THR A 105 -32.66 10.70 -27.56
CA THR A 105 -32.85 12.02 -26.99
C THR A 105 -31.75 12.34 -25.97
N THR A 106 -31.09 13.47 -26.15
CA THR A 106 -29.87 13.84 -25.46
C THR A 106 -30.04 14.31 -24.03
N LEU A 107 -31.26 14.66 -23.61
CA LEU A 107 -31.59 15.18 -22.27
C LEU A 107 -31.13 14.31 -21.11
N TRP A 108 -30.90 13.02 -21.35
CA TRP A 108 -30.42 12.08 -20.31
C TRP A 108 -28.92 11.82 -20.33
N ASN A 109 -28.17 12.38 -21.28
CA ASN A 109 -26.75 12.10 -21.43
C ASN A 109 -25.91 12.63 -20.26
N GLU A 110 -26.40 13.59 -19.49
CA GLU A 110 -25.75 14.07 -18.28
C GLU A 110 -25.85 13.09 -17.13
N TYR A 111 -26.90 12.25 -17.11
CA TYR A 111 -27.20 11.31 -16.03
C TYR A 111 -26.90 9.86 -16.35
N ILE A 112 -27.03 9.50 -17.63
CA ILE A 112 -26.92 8.12 -18.12
C ILE A 112 -26.04 8.12 -19.36
N ASP A 113 -24.98 7.34 -19.34
CA ASP A 113 -24.14 7.17 -20.52
C ASP A 113 -24.86 6.39 -21.61
N LYS A 114 -24.47 6.65 -22.87
CA LYS A 114 -25.04 5.96 -24.02
C LYS A 114 -24.98 4.45 -23.83
N PHE A 115 -26.09 3.77 -24.08
CA PHE A 115 -26.26 2.32 -23.90
C PHE A 115 -26.16 1.79 -22.46
N CYS A 116 -26.18 2.66 -21.46
CA CYS A 116 -26.18 2.25 -20.06
C CYS A 116 -27.59 2.29 -19.45
N ASN A 117 -27.79 1.41 -18.46
CA ASN A 117 -29.02 1.33 -17.67
C ASN A 117 -28.86 1.90 -16.26
N TYR A 118 -27.66 2.37 -15.90
CA TYR A 118 -27.36 2.93 -14.58
C TYR A 118 -27.02 4.40 -14.70
N THR A 119 -27.49 5.18 -13.73
CA THR A 119 -27.11 6.59 -13.62
C THR A 119 -25.62 6.72 -13.29
N ARG A 120 -25.01 7.83 -13.70
CA ARG A 120 -23.60 8.13 -13.36
C ARG A 120 -23.33 8.12 -11.86
N LYS A 121 -24.30 8.60 -11.06
CA LYS A 121 -24.21 8.56 -9.59
C LYS A 121 -24.05 7.13 -9.09
N ILE A 122 -24.85 6.19 -9.54
CA ILE A 122 -24.74 4.76 -9.17
C ILE A 122 -23.41 4.16 -9.65
N LYS A 123 -22.98 4.49 -10.86
CA LYS A 123 -21.67 4.06 -11.37
C LYS A 123 -20.51 4.56 -10.48
N GLN A 124 -20.58 5.81 -10.03
CA GLN A 124 -19.55 6.44 -9.19
C GLN A 124 -19.49 5.85 -7.77
N ILE A 125 -20.59 5.29 -7.25
CA ILE A 125 -20.60 4.64 -5.92
C ILE A 125 -19.57 3.50 -5.89
N GLY A 126 -19.44 2.71 -6.95
CA GLY A 126 -18.42 1.67 -7.05
C GLY A 126 -17.00 2.20 -6.82
N LEU A 127 -16.66 3.37 -7.37
CA LEU A 127 -15.35 4.02 -7.18
C LEU A 127 -15.08 4.39 -5.72
N LYS A 128 -16.07 4.84 -4.96
CA LYS A 128 -15.89 5.15 -3.54
C LYS A 128 -15.43 3.91 -2.77
N TYR A 129 -16.03 2.75 -3.06
CA TYR A 129 -15.61 1.49 -2.44
C TYR A 129 -14.26 0.97 -2.92
N SER A 130 -13.80 1.36 -4.11
CA SER A 130 -12.45 1.03 -4.60
C SER A 130 -11.35 1.77 -3.85
N GLN A 131 -11.66 2.92 -3.29
CA GLN A 131 -10.75 3.67 -2.42
C GLN A 131 -10.64 3.05 -1.03
N ILE A 132 -11.72 2.38 -0.56
CA ILE A 132 -11.71 1.61 0.68
C ILE A 132 -11.10 0.25 0.34
N THR A 133 -9.99 -0.08 0.96
CA THR A 133 -9.22 -1.28 0.66
C THR A 133 -10.01 -2.57 0.86
N TYR A 134 -9.77 -3.59 0.02
CA TYR A 134 -10.12 -5.01 0.22
C TYR A 134 -11.54 -5.48 -0.07
N ILE A 135 -12.38 -4.67 -0.69
CA ILE A 135 -13.74 -5.10 -1.02
C ILE A 135 -13.75 -5.78 -2.39
N SER A 136 -14.16 -7.05 -2.46
CA SER A 136 -14.33 -7.77 -3.73
C SER A 136 -15.49 -7.19 -4.55
N TYR A 137 -15.50 -7.40 -5.87
CA TYR A 137 -16.62 -6.97 -6.71
C TYR A 137 -17.95 -7.62 -6.31
N GLY A 138 -17.92 -8.85 -5.76
CA GLY A 138 -19.12 -9.47 -5.18
C GLY A 138 -19.63 -8.70 -3.98
N ALA A 139 -18.79 -8.42 -3.00
CA ALA A 139 -19.17 -7.65 -1.81
C ALA A 139 -19.58 -6.21 -2.16
N LYS A 140 -18.90 -5.54 -3.12
CA LYS A 140 -19.34 -4.24 -3.63
C LYS A 140 -20.75 -4.30 -4.22
N SER A 141 -21.04 -5.35 -5.02
CA SER A 141 -22.37 -5.57 -5.59
C SER A 141 -23.44 -5.71 -4.51
N GLU A 142 -23.16 -6.49 -3.47
CA GLU A 142 -24.09 -6.67 -2.35
C GLU A 142 -24.36 -5.36 -1.60
N ILE A 143 -23.29 -4.64 -1.24
CA ILE A 143 -23.42 -3.36 -0.51
C ILE A 143 -24.18 -2.32 -1.35
N ILE A 144 -23.79 -2.12 -2.61
CA ILE A 144 -24.43 -1.13 -3.50
C ILE A 144 -25.91 -1.47 -3.71
N ASN A 145 -26.22 -2.76 -3.88
CA ASN A 145 -27.58 -3.21 -4.09
C ASN A 145 -28.45 -3.02 -2.85
N LEU A 146 -27.91 -3.30 -1.66
CA LEU A 146 -28.61 -3.11 -0.38
C LEU A 146 -28.84 -1.63 -0.08
N GLU A 147 -27.81 -0.79 -0.22
CA GLU A 147 -27.91 0.64 0.10
C GLU A 147 -28.80 1.43 -0.86
N ASN A 148 -28.87 1.03 -2.13
CA ASN A 148 -29.59 1.79 -3.15
C ASN A 148 -30.85 1.06 -3.64
N ASP A 149 -31.18 -0.09 -3.07
CA ASP A 149 -32.32 -0.94 -3.49
C ASP A 149 -32.37 -1.16 -5.01
N ILE A 150 -31.21 -1.56 -5.57
CA ILE A 150 -31.02 -1.82 -7.01
C ILE A 150 -30.50 -3.25 -7.23
N HIS A 151 -30.33 -3.64 -8.48
CA HIS A 151 -29.70 -4.91 -8.83
C HIS A 151 -28.59 -4.72 -9.85
N MET A 152 -27.38 -4.44 -9.35
CA MET A 152 -26.16 -4.30 -10.16
C MET A 152 -25.26 -5.52 -9.98
N SER A 153 -24.93 -6.19 -11.07
CA SER A 153 -24.04 -7.36 -11.01
C SER A 153 -22.59 -6.97 -10.75
N ARG A 154 -21.81 -7.90 -10.18
CA ARG A 154 -20.34 -7.73 -10.01
C ARG A 154 -19.63 -7.37 -11.31
N GLN A 155 -20.10 -7.91 -12.46
CA GLN A 155 -19.54 -7.63 -13.77
C GLN A 155 -19.81 -6.19 -14.21
N ALA A 156 -21.01 -5.67 -13.96
CA ALA A 156 -21.36 -4.29 -14.27
C ALA A 156 -20.50 -3.30 -13.44
N ILE A 157 -20.25 -3.61 -12.15
CA ILE A 157 -19.38 -2.80 -11.31
C ILE A 157 -17.94 -2.81 -11.84
N TYR A 158 -17.41 -3.98 -12.19
CA TYR A 158 -16.08 -4.11 -12.77
C TYR A 158 -15.92 -3.26 -14.05
N LEU A 159 -16.88 -3.33 -14.97
CA LEU A 159 -16.85 -2.57 -16.21
C LEU A 159 -16.94 -1.06 -15.96
N ASN A 160 -17.81 -0.64 -15.04
CA ASN A 160 -17.93 0.77 -14.65
C ASN A 160 -16.64 1.29 -14.03
N GLU A 161 -16.01 0.54 -13.13
CA GLU A 161 -14.75 0.94 -12.52
C GLU A 161 -13.61 0.99 -13.54
N LYS A 162 -13.55 0.03 -14.46
CA LYS A 162 -12.55 0.05 -15.54
C LYS A 162 -12.64 1.32 -16.39
N GLU A 163 -13.83 1.78 -16.66
CA GLU A 163 -14.08 2.99 -17.45
C GLU A 163 -13.81 4.28 -16.64
N LEU A 164 -14.34 4.36 -15.42
CA LEU A 164 -14.36 5.59 -14.64
C LEU A 164 -13.09 5.84 -13.83
N THR A 165 -12.38 4.78 -13.42
CA THR A 165 -11.20 4.94 -12.56
C THR A 165 -10.10 5.82 -13.18
N PRO A 166 -9.72 5.66 -14.46
CA PRO A 166 -8.71 6.51 -15.07
C PRO A 166 -9.12 8.00 -15.10
N LEU A 167 -10.38 8.29 -15.42
CA LEU A 167 -10.91 9.66 -15.45
C LEU A 167 -10.90 10.29 -14.05
N TYR A 168 -11.34 9.55 -13.05
CA TYR A 168 -11.31 9.99 -11.65
C TYR A 168 -9.89 10.29 -11.18
N ILE A 169 -8.91 9.43 -11.53
CA ILE A 169 -7.51 9.63 -11.18
C ILE A 169 -7.02 10.97 -11.72
N ILE A 170 -7.22 11.23 -13.02
CA ILE A 170 -6.78 12.47 -13.67
C ILE A 170 -7.40 13.71 -13.01
N GLU A 171 -8.70 13.69 -12.74
CA GLU A 171 -9.42 14.80 -12.13
C GLU A 171 -8.96 15.06 -10.68
N LYS A 172 -8.81 13.99 -9.91
CA LYS A 172 -8.37 14.07 -8.51
C LYS A 172 -6.91 14.52 -8.41
N GLU A 173 -6.01 14.03 -9.27
CA GLU A 173 -4.62 14.49 -9.37
C GLU A 173 -4.56 16.00 -9.60
N LYS A 174 -5.31 16.51 -10.58
CA LYS A 174 -5.38 17.94 -10.86
C LYS A 174 -5.85 18.75 -9.64
N THR A 175 -6.85 18.25 -8.94
CA THR A 175 -7.40 18.89 -7.74
C THR A 175 -6.35 18.94 -6.62
N LEU A 176 -5.69 17.82 -6.34
CA LEU A 176 -4.67 17.73 -5.29
C LEU A 176 -3.43 18.57 -5.62
N MET A 177 -2.99 18.59 -6.87
CA MET A 177 -1.88 19.44 -7.30
C MET A 177 -2.18 20.93 -7.13
N ASN A 178 -3.43 21.34 -7.37
CA ASN A 178 -3.84 22.74 -7.12
C ASN A 178 -3.81 23.05 -5.60
N GLU A 179 -4.19 22.11 -4.75
CA GLU A 179 -4.09 22.29 -3.28
C GLU A 179 -2.64 22.35 -2.81
N ILE A 180 -1.75 21.51 -3.33
CA ILE A 180 -0.31 21.55 -3.05
C ILE A 180 0.27 22.93 -3.39
N LYS A 181 -0.07 23.47 -4.56
CA LYS A 181 0.35 24.81 -4.99
C LYS A 181 -0.16 25.90 -4.05
N LYS A 182 -1.46 25.86 -3.65
CA LYS A 182 -2.04 26.82 -2.70
C LYS A 182 -1.36 26.77 -1.31
N LEU A 183 -0.85 25.62 -0.92
CA LEU A 183 -0.13 25.44 0.34
C LEU A 183 1.36 25.80 0.24
N ASN A 184 1.87 26.12 -0.95
CA ASN A 184 3.28 26.38 -1.23
C ASN A 184 4.18 25.22 -0.78
N ILE A 185 3.76 24.00 -1.05
CA ILE A 185 4.55 22.81 -0.74
C ILE A 185 5.49 22.54 -1.91
N GLU A 186 6.79 22.70 -1.69
CA GLU A 186 7.83 22.49 -2.70
C GLU A 186 8.74 21.33 -2.31
N PRO A 187 9.35 20.65 -3.30
CA PRO A 187 10.33 19.61 -3.06
C PRO A 187 11.51 20.12 -2.22
N SER A 188 11.84 19.41 -1.15
CA SER A 188 12.87 19.83 -0.20
C SER A 188 14.31 19.64 -0.70
N GLY A 189 14.51 18.76 -1.68
CA GLY A 189 15.80 18.35 -2.19
C GLY A 189 16.40 17.11 -1.49
N TYR A 190 15.67 16.48 -0.59
CA TYR A 190 16.07 15.27 0.13
C TYR A 190 15.07 14.16 -0.17
N TYR A 191 15.49 13.10 -0.86
CA TYR A 191 14.57 12.11 -1.39
C TYR A 191 14.90 10.70 -0.88
N ASN A 192 13.87 9.93 -0.60
CA ASN A 192 13.94 8.49 -0.36
C ASN A 192 13.61 7.75 -1.67
N TYR A 193 14.49 6.87 -2.08
CA TYR A 193 14.29 5.99 -3.24
C TYR A 193 14.36 4.53 -2.83
N ASP A 194 13.42 3.73 -3.34
CA ASP A 194 13.38 2.28 -3.13
C ASP A 194 12.56 1.57 -4.21
N GLU A 195 12.72 0.26 -4.32
CA GLU A 195 11.95 -0.59 -5.22
C GLU A 195 11.15 -1.65 -4.47
N GLU A 196 9.95 -1.88 -4.96
CA GLU A 196 9.07 -2.92 -4.46
C GLU A 196 8.77 -3.96 -5.54
N PHE A 197 9.06 -5.24 -5.26
CA PHE A 197 8.75 -6.33 -6.17
C PHE A 197 7.33 -6.82 -5.95
N ILE A 198 6.50 -6.78 -7.01
CA ILE A 198 5.08 -7.12 -7.00
C ILE A 198 4.83 -8.26 -7.97
N LYS A 199 4.15 -9.32 -7.50
CA LYS A 199 3.75 -10.43 -8.37
C LYS A 199 2.29 -10.26 -8.79
N ILE A 200 2.06 -10.12 -10.11
CA ILE A 200 0.74 -10.01 -10.73
C ILE A 200 0.59 -11.18 -11.71
N ASN A 201 -0.39 -12.04 -11.49
CA ASN A 201 -0.68 -13.19 -12.36
C ASN A 201 0.57 -14.01 -12.78
N LYS A 202 1.41 -14.38 -11.80
CA LYS A 202 2.67 -15.12 -11.96
C LYS A 202 3.85 -14.31 -12.53
N GLU A 203 3.63 -13.15 -13.11
CA GLU A 203 4.68 -12.24 -13.58
C GLU A 203 5.15 -11.31 -12.46
N ILE A 204 6.43 -10.93 -12.50
CA ILE A 204 7.01 -10.02 -11.51
C ILE A 204 7.15 -8.64 -12.14
N TYR A 205 6.65 -7.66 -11.44
CA TYR A 205 6.79 -6.23 -11.73
C TYR A 205 7.61 -5.57 -10.64
N VAL A 206 8.23 -4.44 -10.98
CA VAL A 206 9.00 -3.64 -10.05
C VAL A 206 8.38 -2.25 -10.00
N ARG A 207 8.04 -1.81 -8.81
CA ARG A 207 7.57 -0.46 -8.54
C ARG A 207 8.75 0.36 -8.06
N LEU A 208 9.14 1.38 -8.83
CA LEU A 208 10.18 2.33 -8.48
C LEU A 208 9.51 3.55 -7.89
N THR A 209 9.99 4.01 -6.74
CA THR A 209 9.36 5.15 -6.05
C THR A 209 10.40 6.13 -5.53
N LEU A 210 10.19 7.41 -5.82
CA LEU A 210 10.95 8.52 -5.27
C LEU A 210 10.01 9.43 -4.47
N ILE A 211 10.26 9.56 -3.17
CA ILE A 211 9.44 10.36 -2.25
C ILE A 211 10.32 11.42 -1.58
N ASP A 212 9.80 12.65 -1.47
CA ASP A 212 10.44 13.69 -0.68
C ASP A 212 10.39 13.37 0.82
N ALA A 213 11.55 13.37 1.44
CA ALA A 213 11.75 12.90 2.81
C ALA A 213 11.14 13.85 3.89
N HIS A 214 10.92 15.13 3.55
CA HIS A 214 10.38 16.13 4.46
C HIS A 214 8.93 16.47 4.17
N THR A 215 8.61 16.72 2.90
CA THR A 215 7.25 17.09 2.49
C THR A 215 6.35 15.88 2.32
N ARG A 216 6.94 14.68 2.21
CA ARG A 216 6.26 13.39 1.92
C ARG A 216 5.59 13.35 0.53
N MET A 217 5.91 14.32 -0.34
CA MET A 217 5.41 14.34 -1.72
C MET A 217 5.95 13.14 -2.49
N ILE A 218 5.10 12.48 -3.24
CA ILE A 218 5.51 11.52 -4.24
C ILE A 218 6.09 12.33 -5.41
N ILE A 219 7.37 12.19 -5.66
CA ILE A 219 8.03 12.84 -6.80
C ILE A 219 7.77 12.04 -8.07
N ASN A 220 8.00 10.73 -8.00
CA ASN A 220 7.63 9.81 -9.07
C ASN A 220 7.35 8.42 -8.50
N ASP A 221 6.44 7.68 -9.13
CA ASP A 221 6.06 6.33 -8.75
C ASP A 221 5.65 5.54 -10.00
N GLU A 222 6.43 4.56 -10.39
CA GLU A 222 6.30 3.85 -11.65
C GLU A 222 6.31 2.33 -11.45
N LEU A 223 5.41 1.64 -12.15
CA LEU A 223 5.34 0.18 -12.15
C LEU A 223 5.77 -0.37 -13.50
N ILE A 224 6.86 -1.15 -13.53
CA ILE A 224 7.42 -1.72 -14.75
C ILE A 224 7.54 -3.24 -14.69
N PRO A 225 7.54 -3.94 -15.82
CA PRO A 225 7.89 -5.34 -15.87
C PRO A 225 9.33 -5.61 -15.40
N LYS A 226 9.58 -6.70 -14.68
CA LYS A 226 10.91 -7.02 -14.15
C LYS A 226 12.01 -7.11 -15.22
N ASN A 227 11.68 -7.53 -16.43
CA ASN A 227 12.64 -7.63 -17.54
C ASN A 227 13.17 -6.27 -18.01
N GLN A 228 12.46 -5.18 -17.72
CA GLN A 228 12.91 -3.81 -17.99
C GLN A 228 13.74 -3.23 -16.84
N PHE A 229 13.66 -3.82 -15.65
CA PHE A 229 14.35 -3.34 -14.47
C PHE A 229 15.85 -3.69 -14.54
N ASN A 230 16.65 -2.67 -14.76
CA ASN A 230 18.11 -2.73 -14.82
C ASN A 230 18.72 -1.38 -14.39
N LYS A 231 20.06 -1.31 -14.32
CA LYS A 231 20.79 -0.11 -13.92
C LYS A 231 20.45 1.12 -14.80
N PHE A 232 20.33 0.91 -16.11
CA PHE A 232 19.98 1.98 -17.05
C PHE A 232 18.58 2.55 -16.79
N TYR A 233 17.61 1.68 -16.51
CA TYR A 233 16.25 2.12 -16.20
C TYR A 233 16.19 2.91 -14.89
N ILE A 234 16.93 2.48 -13.85
CA ILE A 234 17.03 3.22 -12.59
C ILE A 234 17.63 4.61 -12.81
N GLU A 235 18.70 4.69 -13.61
CA GLU A 235 19.35 5.96 -13.97
C GLU A 235 18.38 6.88 -14.71
N LYS A 236 17.66 6.36 -15.71
CA LYS A 236 16.62 7.07 -16.44
C LYS A 236 15.52 7.58 -15.51
N PHE A 237 14.95 6.69 -14.69
CA PHE A 237 13.89 7.04 -13.74
C PHE A 237 14.30 8.17 -12.79
N LEU A 238 15.49 8.07 -12.20
CA LEU A 238 15.96 9.10 -11.27
C LEU A 238 16.27 10.42 -11.98
N ASN A 239 16.87 10.40 -13.18
CA ASN A 239 17.09 11.60 -13.97
C ASN A 239 15.76 12.34 -14.29
N GLU A 240 14.81 11.63 -14.87
CA GLU A 240 13.51 12.19 -15.24
C GLU A 240 12.73 12.69 -14.01
N SER A 241 12.84 11.97 -12.88
CA SER A 241 12.15 12.34 -11.65
C SER A 241 12.73 13.59 -10.98
N THR A 242 14.01 13.88 -11.19
CA THR A 242 14.70 14.98 -10.51
C THR A 242 14.98 16.17 -11.41
N GLU A 243 14.58 16.09 -12.69
CA GLU A 243 14.73 17.17 -13.65
C GLU A 243 13.92 18.42 -13.23
N GLY A 244 14.58 19.57 -13.21
CA GLY A 244 13.94 20.86 -12.87
C GLY A 244 13.57 21.06 -11.40
N ILE A 245 13.88 20.10 -10.50
CA ILE A 245 13.65 20.26 -9.08
C ILE A 245 14.97 20.30 -8.28
N LYS A 246 14.90 20.85 -7.07
CA LYS A 246 16.05 20.88 -6.16
C LYS A 246 16.49 19.46 -5.83
N LEU A 247 17.77 19.15 -5.98
CA LEU A 247 18.38 17.85 -5.67
C LEU A 247 19.63 18.03 -4.79
N ASN A 248 19.53 17.62 -3.54
CA ASN A 248 20.66 17.65 -2.59
C ASN A 248 21.14 16.23 -2.26
N THR A 249 20.21 15.35 -1.90
CA THR A 249 20.56 14.02 -1.39
C THR A 249 19.50 12.99 -1.76
N ILE A 250 19.95 11.81 -2.15
CA ILE A 250 19.08 10.62 -2.30
C ILE A 250 19.48 9.59 -1.24
N ILE A 251 18.49 9.13 -0.49
CA ILE A 251 18.61 8.08 0.54
C ILE A 251 18.15 6.77 -0.08
N THR A 252 19.00 5.72 -0.02
CA THR A 252 18.66 4.39 -0.56
C THR A 252 19.10 3.28 0.39
N ASP A 253 18.76 2.04 0.02
CA ASP A 253 19.40 0.86 0.55
C ASP A 253 20.88 0.74 0.07
N GLY A 254 21.52 -0.37 0.30
CA GLY A 254 22.95 -0.55 0.01
C GLY A 254 23.29 -1.15 -1.35
N HIS A 255 22.39 -1.15 -2.35
CA HIS A 255 22.66 -1.76 -3.65
C HIS A 255 23.83 -1.09 -4.37
N SER A 256 24.66 -1.88 -5.04
CA SER A 256 25.97 -1.43 -5.58
C SER A 256 25.83 -0.40 -6.72
N SER A 257 24.79 -0.49 -7.53
CA SER A 257 24.59 0.40 -8.70
C SER A 257 24.24 1.84 -8.34
N TYR A 258 23.64 2.08 -7.15
CA TYR A 258 23.16 3.42 -6.81
C TYR A 258 24.27 4.46 -6.64
N LYS A 259 25.45 4.04 -6.15
CA LYS A 259 26.56 4.98 -5.95
C LYS A 259 26.91 5.74 -7.22
N GLU A 260 27.07 5.01 -8.32
CA GLU A 260 27.45 5.60 -9.60
C GLU A 260 26.32 6.48 -10.17
N ILE A 261 25.09 5.99 -10.13
CA ILE A 261 23.92 6.71 -10.64
C ILE A 261 23.76 8.04 -9.89
N ILE A 262 23.74 8.00 -8.54
CA ILE A 262 23.52 9.19 -7.72
C ILE A 262 24.67 10.20 -7.86
N ASN A 263 25.91 9.72 -8.02
CA ASN A 263 27.04 10.60 -8.27
C ASN A 263 26.94 11.30 -9.64
N LYS A 264 26.47 10.61 -10.69
CA LYS A 264 26.22 11.22 -12.00
C LYS A 264 25.14 12.31 -11.94
N LEU A 265 24.14 12.16 -11.09
CA LEU A 265 23.12 13.18 -10.80
C LEU A 265 23.65 14.40 -10.04
N GLY A 266 24.90 14.37 -9.56
CA GLY A 266 25.46 15.44 -8.73
C GLY A 266 24.91 15.49 -7.31
N ALA A 267 24.19 14.46 -6.86
CA ALA A 267 23.57 14.40 -5.55
C ALA A 267 24.45 13.70 -4.53
N LYS A 268 24.28 14.04 -3.25
CA LYS A 268 24.85 13.25 -2.15
C LYS A 268 24.09 11.94 -2.00
N HIS A 269 24.82 10.87 -1.70
CA HIS A 269 24.22 9.56 -1.48
C HIS A 269 24.26 9.19 0.00
N GLN A 270 23.12 9.11 0.66
CA GLN A 270 22.99 8.59 2.03
C GLN A 270 22.53 7.13 2.00
N LEU A 271 23.27 6.26 2.69
CA LEU A 271 22.86 4.88 2.89
C LEU A 271 21.92 4.75 4.10
N CYS A 272 20.84 4.00 3.95
CA CYS A 272 19.90 3.71 5.03
C CYS A 272 20.59 2.94 6.16
N THR A 273 20.71 3.56 7.33
CA THR A 273 21.33 2.93 8.51
C THR A 273 20.49 1.78 9.06
N PHE A 274 19.18 1.78 8.82
CA PHE A 274 18.31 0.68 9.20
C PHE A 274 18.64 -0.60 8.41
N HIS A 275 18.76 -0.50 7.08
CA HIS A 275 19.15 -1.64 6.23
C HIS A 275 20.54 -2.18 6.57
N LEU A 276 21.51 -1.30 6.88
CA LEU A 276 22.83 -1.74 7.32
C LEU A 276 22.75 -2.53 8.63
N MET A 277 21.97 -2.07 9.61
CA MET A 277 21.78 -2.81 10.86
C MET A 277 20.98 -4.09 10.68
N HIS A 278 19.98 -4.09 9.77
CA HIS A 278 19.23 -5.29 9.42
C HIS A 278 20.15 -6.36 8.82
N ASN A 279 21.01 -5.99 7.88
CA ASN A 279 21.98 -6.90 7.27
C ASN A 279 22.93 -7.50 8.31
N LEU A 280 23.47 -6.67 9.22
CA LEU A 280 24.26 -7.17 10.35
C LEU A 280 23.48 -8.18 11.19
N MET A 281 22.24 -7.89 11.51
CA MET A 281 21.41 -8.82 12.31
C MET A 281 21.05 -10.09 11.56
N THR A 282 20.88 -10.03 10.25
CA THR A 282 20.66 -11.19 9.39
C THR A 282 21.84 -12.17 9.47
N ASP A 283 23.07 -11.64 9.52
CA ASP A 283 24.28 -12.44 9.67
C ASP A 283 24.49 -12.95 11.12
N LEU A 284 24.13 -12.15 12.13
CA LEU A 284 24.29 -12.51 13.55
C LEU A 284 23.24 -13.48 14.06
N ASN A 285 21.99 -13.34 13.66
CA ASN A 285 20.86 -14.12 14.22
C ASN A 285 21.05 -15.65 14.09
N PRO A 286 21.52 -16.22 12.96
CA PRO A 286 21.75 -17.67 12.86
C PRO A 286 22.78 -18.17 13.87
N ILE A 287 23.85 -17.38 14.12
CA ILE A 287 24.91 -17.70 15.06
C ILE A 287 24.35 -17.68 16.50
N ILE A 288 23.63 -16.61 16.84
CA ILE A 288 23.01 -16.45 18.18
C ILE A 288 22.00 -17.56 18.43
N HIS A 289 21.11 -17.85 17.47
CA HIS A 289 20.13 -18.92 17.59
C HIS A 289 20.78 -20.32 17.67
N GLY A 290 21.86 -20.54 16.91
CA GLY A 290 22.63 -21.78 16.99
C GLY A 290 23.24 -21.99 18.38
N LYS A 291 23.83 -20.94 18.97
CA LYS A 291 24.39 -20.99 20.34
C LYS A 291 23.28 -21.15 21.39
N ASN A 292 22.17 -20.49 21.28
CA ASN A 292 21.03 -20.64 22.19
C ASN A 292 20.47 -22.06 22.16
N ARG A 293 20.35 -22.70 20.99
CA ARG A 293 19.94 -24.11 20.87
C ARG A 293 20.92 -25.05 21.58
N LYS A 294 22.22 -24.80 21.46
CA LYS A 294 23.26 -25.60 22.19
C LYS A 294 23.14 -25.41 23.70
N ILE A 295 22.93 -24.18 24.17
CA ILE A 295 22.69 -23.89 25.60
C ILE A 295 21.49 -24.66 26.10
N GLU A 296 20.38 -24.64 25.40
CA GLU A 296 19.15 -25.34 25.80
C GLU A 296 19.33 -26.87 25.85
N SER A 297 19.99 -27.44 24.84
CA SER A 297 20.33 -28.88 24.83
C SER A 297 21.22 -29.25 26.02
N LEU A 298 22.19 -28.43 26.40
CA LEU A 298 23.06 -28.69 27.55
C LEU A 298 22.30 -28.56 28.87
N LYS A 299 21.37 -27.63 29.01
CA LYS A 299 20.49 -27.52 30.19
C LYS A 299 19.63 -28.76 30.36
N ASN A 300 18.98 -29.23 29.29
CA ASN A 300 18.15 -30.43 29.33
C ASN A 300 18.96 -31.66 29.73
N LYS A 301 20.18 -31.82 29.17
CA LYS A 301 21.09 -32.88 29.60
C LYS A 301 21.50 -32.76 31.06
N ASN A 302 21.65 -31.56 31.58
CA ASN A 302 21.94 -31.35 33.00
C ASN A 302 20.75 -31.69 33.89
N MET A 303 19.51 -31.41 33.47
CA MET A 303 18.29 -31.83 34.18
C MET A 303 18.22 -33.36 34.27
N GLU A 304 18.33 -34.06 33.14
CA GLU A 304 18.33 -35.54 33.12
C GLU A 304 19.41 -36.14 34.04
N LYS A 305 20.61 -35.53 34.09
CA LYS A 305 21.70 -35.96 34.97
C LYS A 305 21.41 -35.66 36.43
N ASN A 306 20.79 -34.53 36.74
CA ASN A 306 20.38 -34.22 38.11
C ASN A 306 19.30 -35.21 38.60
N ASP A 307 18.31 -35.55 37.77
CA ASP A 307 17.29 -36.54 38.10
C ASP A 307 17.92 -37.90 38.40
N LYS A 308 18.89 -38.32 37.57
CA LYS A 308 19.66 -39.54 37.83
C LYS A 308 20.48 -39.47 39.13
N ILE A 309 21.05 -38.34 39.48
CA ILE A 309 21.76 -38.15 40.76
C ILE A 309 20.80 -38.26 41.92
N GLU A 310 19.59 -37.72 41.83
CA GLU A 310 18.56 -37.84 42.87
C GLU A 310 18.05 -39.30 43.01
N GLU A 311 17.81 -39.99 41.89
CA GLU A 311 17.49 -41.43 41.94
C GLU A 311 18.58 -42.25 42.64
N LEU A 312 19.86 -42.00 42.36
CA LEU A 312 20.99 -42.66 42.98
C LEU A 312 21.16 -42.32 44.47
N LYS A 313 20.68 -41.13 44.90
CA LYS A 313 20.64 -40.76 46.33
C LYS A 313 19.51 -41.54 47.07
N ASN A 314 18.32 -41.61 46.44
CA ASN A 314 17.15 -42.23 47.04
C ASN A 314 17.28 -43.76 47.17
N LYS A 315 18.06 -44.42 46.31
CA LYS A 315 18.36 -45.84 46.37
C LYS A 315 19.28 -46.25 47.57
N GLN A 316 19.80 -45.25 48.29
CA GLN A 316 20.61 -45.51 49.53
C GLN A 316 20.14 -44.59 50.67
N PRO A 317 19.45 -45.12 51.69
CA PRO A 317 19.15 -44.35 52.87
C PRO A 317 20.49 -43.96 53.57
N LEU A 318 20.56 -42.68 53.96
CA LEU A 318 21.71 -42.12 54.66
C LEU A 318 21.93 -42.75 56.00
N LYS A 319 22.67 -43.89 56.05
CA LYS A 319 23.25 -44.38 57.33
C LYS A 319 24.51 -43.53 57.62
N ARG A 320 24.46 -42.73 58.67
CA ARG A 320 25.63 -42.00 59.17
C ARG A 320 26.70 -43.05 59.61
N GLY A 321 27.85 -43.05 58.89
CA GLY A 321 28.99 -43.90 59.24
C GLY A 321 29.92 -44.15 58.00
N ARG A 322 31.17 -44.52 58.25
CA ARG A 322 32.15 -44.88 57.24
C ARG A 322 31.73 -46.17 56.52
N LYS A 323 31.52 -46.10 55.21
CA LYS A 323 31.07 -47.24 54.38
C LYS A 323 32.12 -48.36 54.43
N LYS A 324 31.70 -49.62 54.71
CA LYS A 324 32.57 -50.79 54.65
C LYS A 324 33.05 -51.00 53.19
N LYS A 325 34.32 -51.41 53.02
CA LYS A 325 34.92 -51.67 51.68
C LYS A 325 34.20 -52.81 50.92
N THR A 326 33.38 -53.57 51.51
CA THR A 326 32.58 -54.67 50.95
C THR A 326 31.28 -54.26 50.32
N ASP A 327 30.85 -52.96 50.40
CA ASP A 327 29.61 -52.50 49.81
C ASP A 327 29.85 -51.97 48.39
N THR A 328 30.09 -52.91 47.47
CA THR A 328 30.44 -52.62 46.03
C THR A 328 29.40 -51.77 45.34
N GLN A 329 28.10 -51.93 45.62
CA GLN A 329 27.00 -51.20 45.01
C GLN A 329 26.95 -49.72 45.48
N ALA A 330 27.22 -49.49 46.78
CA ALA A 330 27.32 -48.14 47.32
C ALA A 330 28.50 -47.35 46.75
N ILE A 331 29.64 -48.01 46.53
CA ILE A 331 30.84 -47.43 45.96
C ILE A 331 30.57 -47.08 44.47
N ASN A 332 29.93 -48.00 43.73
CA ASN A 332 29.57 -47.76 42.32
C ASN A 332 28.61 -46.59 42.18
N ASN A 333 27.56 -46.49 42.98
CA ASN A 333 26.61 -45.38 42.99
C ASN A 333 27.31 -44.05 43.31
N LEU A 334 28.24 -44.03 44.25
CA LEU A 334 29.02 -42.83 44.57
C LEU A 334 29.91 -42.39 43.40
N ASN A 335 30.56 -43.35 42.74
CA ASN A 335 31.43 -43.08 41.59
C ASN A 335 30.59 -42.57 40.40
N GLN A 336 29.42 -43.14 40.14
CA GLN A 336 28.50 -42.63 39.10
C GLN A 336 28.01 -41.21 39.42
N ARG A 337 27.65 -40.91 40.66
CA ARG A 337 27.27 -39.55 41.07
C ARG A 337 28.40 -38.54 40.84
N LYS A 338 29.65 -38.89 41.24
CA LYS A 338 30.84 -38.04 40.99
C LYS A 338 31.05 -37.79 39.51
N LYS A 339 30.89 -38.80 38.66
CA LYS A 339 31.01 -38.70 37.21
C LYS A 339 29.96 -37.76 36.65
N LEU A 340 28.70 -37.96 36.98
CA LEU A 340 27.58 -37.09 36.51
C LEU A 340 27.75 -35.64 36.96
N THR A 341 28.16 -35.41 38.22
CA THR A 341 28.47 -34.05 38.72
C THR A 341 29.59 -33.38 37.97
N LYS A 342 30.64 -34.12 37.62
CA LYS A 342 31.75 -33.60 36.79
C LYS A 342 31.26 -33.21 35.39
N GLU A 343 30.40 -34.03 34.76
CA GLU A 343 29.83 -33.75 33.46
C GLU A 343 28.89 -32.53 33.48
N ILE A 344 28.07 -32.36 34.50
CA ILE A 344 27.24 -31.17 34.71
C ILE A 344 28.11 -29.91 34.80
N ARG A 345 29.21 -29.97 35.55
CA ARG A 345 30.14 -28.84 35.66
C ARG A 345 30.73 -28.48 34.31
N GLN A 346 31.18 -29.47 33.54
CA GLN A 346 31.72 -29.24 32.16
C GLN A 346 30.64 -28.63 31.24
N ASN A 347 29.39 -29.09 31.32
CA ASN A 347 28.29 -28.51 30.55
C ASN A 347 28.01 -27.05 30.96
N ASN A 348 28.04 -26.74 32.25
CA ASN A 348 27.87 -25.39 32.78
C ASN A 348 28.99 -24.45 32.29
N ASP A 349 30.22 -24.93 32.22
CA ASP A 349 31.33 -24.13 31.66
C ASP A 349 31.15 -23.84 30.17
N LYS A 350 30.67 -24.85 29.40
CA LYS A 350 30.28 -24.62 27.98
C LYS A 350 29.15 -23.61 27.83
N ILE A 351 28.13 -23.70 28.68
CA ILE A 351 27.01 -22.76 28.72
C ILE A 351 27.52 -21.33 28.99
N ARG A 352 28.41 -21.16 29.98
CA ARG A 352 29.01 -19.84 30.27
C ARG A 352 29.78 -19.29 29.06
N LYS A 353 30.56 -20.12 28.39
CA LYS A 353 31.32 -19.77 27.20
C LYS A 353 30.37 -19.29 26.10
N PHE A 354 29.32 -20.03 25.74
CA PHE A 354 28.37 -19.62 24.72
C PHE A 354 27.62 -18.34 25.08
N LYS A 355 27.25 -18.14 26.35
CA LYS A 355 26.64 -16.88 26.80
C LYS A 355 27.59 -15.69 26.68
N ALA A 356 28.86 -15.87 26.99
CA ALA A 356 29.89 -14.83 26.84
C ALA A 356 30.07 -14.43 25.38
N GLU A 357 30.15 -15.42 24.47
CA GLU A 357 30.25 -15.17 23.03
C GLU A 357 29.02 -14.42 22.46
N ILE A 358 27.81 -14.78 22.89
CA ILE A 358 26.59 -14.04 22.51
C ILE A 358 26.63 -12.60 23.01
N LYS A 359 27.02 -12.39 24.28
CA LYS A 359 27.15 -11.07 24.88
C LYS A 359 28.16 -10.21 24.13
N GLU A 360 29.27 -10.80 23.73
CA GLU A 360 30.31 -10.14 22.94
C GLU A 360 29.77 -9.65 21.59
N LEU A 361 29.10 -10.51 20.81
CA LEU A 361 28.47 -10.17 19.54
C LEU A 361 27.48 -8.99 19.70
N LEU A 362 26.63 -9.03 20.71
CA LEU A 362 25.66 -7.97 21.00
C LEU A 362 26.34 -6.67 21.47
N THR A 363 27.48 -6.76 22.13
CA THR A 363 28.29 -5.59 22.51
C THR A 363 28.85 -4.89 21.29
N TYR A 364 29.39 -5.64 20.33
CA TYR A 364 29.88 -5.05 19.07
C TYR A 364 28.75 -4.50 18.22
N LYS A 365 27.59 -5.16 18.14
CA LYS A 365 26.39 -4.57 17.53
C LYS A 365 26.09 -3.19 18.13
N THR A 366 26.13 -3.06 19.45
CA THR A 366 25.86 -1.80 20.13
C THR A 366 26.93 -0.75 19.82
N LYS A 367 28.20 -1.12 19.72
CA LYS A 367 29.29 -0.23 19.30
C LYS A 367 29.09 0.30 17.89
N ILE A 368 28.70 -0.57 16.94
CA ILE A 368 28.35 -0.17 15.57
C ILE A 368 27.17 0.79 15.56
N GLN A 369 26.12 0.53 16.37
CA GLN A 369 24.98 1.46 16.49
C GLN A 369 25.40 2.84 17.00
N LYS A 370 26.42 2.94 17.86
CA LYS A 370 26.92 4.23 18.34
C LYS A 370 27.53 5.06 17.22
N VAL A 371 28.17 4.44 16.22
CA VAL A 371 28.65 5.13 15.01
C VAL A 371 27.52 5.83 14.29
N PHE A 372 26.41 5.11 14.05
CA PHE A 372 25.25 5.66 13.31
C PHE A 372 24.40 6.66 14.11
N LYS A 373 24.45 6.56 15.45
CA LYS A 373 23.70 7.46 16.37
C LYS A 373 24.50 8.68 16.81
N ALA A 374 25.75 8.79 16.42
CA ALA A 374 26.61 9.91 16.80
C ALA A 374 26.03 11.24 16.32
N LYS A 375 26.15 12.29 17.17
CA LYS A 375 25.62 13.63 16.88
C LYS A 375 26.59 14.48 16.04
N THR A 376 27.90 14.15 16.04
CA THR A 376 28.93 14.86 15.30
C THR A 376 29.80 13.89 14.50
N LEU A 377 30.33 14.36 13.37
CA LEU A 377 31.22 13.57 12.52
C LEU A 377 32.45 13.09 13.30
N LYS A 378 33.06 13.96 14.11
CA LYS A 378 34.20 13.63 14.97
C LYS A 378 33.90 12.44 15.89
N THR A 379 32.74 12.44 16.55
CA THR A 379 32.32 11.34 17.43
C THR A 379 32.03 10.05 16.65
N ALA A 380 31.37 10.16 15.48
CA ALA A 380 31.11 9.02 14.62
C ALA A 380 32.40 8.33 14.16
N LEU A 381 33.34 9.12 13.65
CA LEU A 381 34.65 8.61 13.19
C LEU A 381 35.48 8.06 14.36
N LYS A 382 35.46 8.68 15.55
CA LYS A 382 36.11 8.13 16.74
C LYS A 382 35.57 6.71 17.04
N HIS A 383 34.27 6.53 17.15
CA HIS A 383 33.70 5.20 17.41
C HIS A 383 34.00 4.19 16.30
N PHE A 384 34.04 4.64 15.06
CA PHE A 384 34.38 3.76 13.95
C PHE A 384 35.88 3.34 13.95
N ASN A 385 36.79 4.29 14.22
CA ASN A 385 38.23 4.01 14.30
C ASN A 385 38.54 3.09 15.49
N GLU A 386 37.87 3.23 16.64
CA GLU A 386 37.99 2.29 17.78
C GLU A 386 37.65 0.83 17.38
N LEU A 387 36.73 0.65 16.43
CA LEU A 387 36.40 -0.67 15.87
C LEU A 387 37.47 -1.15 14.89
N LYS A 388 38.03 -0.25 14.07
CA LYS A 388 39.06 -0.58 13.08
C LYS A 388 40.39 -0.95 13.76
N GLU A 389 40.77 -0.23 14.82
CA GLU A 389 42.01 -0.52 15.59
C GLU A 389 42.01 -1.94 16.18
N LYS A 390 40.81 -2.45 16.51
CA LYS A 390 40.62 -3.79 17.07
C LYS A 390 40.17 -4.82 16.03
N LEU A 391 40.37 -4.54 14.74
CA LEU A 391 39.77 -5.34 13.65
C LEU A 391 40.15 -6.83 13.73
N GLU A 392 41.38 -7.15 14.09
CA GLU A 392 41.87 -8.54 14.17
C GLU A 392 41.33 -9.28 15.43
N GLU A 393 40.93 -8.55 16.46
CA GLU A 393 40.35 -9.12 17.69
C GLU A 393 38.83 -9.35 17.55
N LEU A 394 38.19 -8.80 16.49
CA LEU A 394 36.72 -8.88 16.32
C LEU A 394 36.31 -10.29 15.93
N PRO A 395 35.10 -10.75 16.39
CA PRO A 395 34.45 -11.95 15.84
C PRO A 395 34.33 -11.82 14.31
N GLU A 396 34.59 -12.91 13.57
CA GLU A 396 34.71 -12.88 12.10
C GLU A 396 33.53 -12.17 11.40
N VAL A 397 32.30 -12.43 11.83
CA VAL A 397 31.11 -11.77 11.24
C VAL A 397 31.12 -10.26 11.44
N ILE A 398 31.56 -9.79 12.60
CA ILE A 398 31.71 -8.36 12.90
C ILE A 398 32.84 -7.76 12.10
N LYS A 399 33.95 -8.46 12.00
CA LYS A 399 35.16 -8.07 11.20
C LYS A 399 34.77 -7.84 9.75
N GLU A 400 34.10 -8.80 9.11
CA GLU A 400 33.61 -8.69 7.74
C GLU A 400 32.65 -7.53 7.56
N PHE A 401 31.73 -7.31 8.51
CA PHE A 401 30.83 -6.17 8.46
C PHE A 401 31.58 -4.83 8.54
N VAL A 402 32.53 -4.69 9.44
CA VAL A 402 33.33 -3.46 9.61
C VAL A 402 34.17 -3.19 8.35
N LYS A 403 34.76 -4.21 7.72
CA LYS A 403 35.48 -4.07 6.42
C LYS A 403 34.56 -3.57 5.30
N LYS A 404 33.35 -4.13 5.22
CA LYS A 404 32.30 -3.67 4.24
C LYS A 404 31.84 -2.24 4.54
N LEU A 405 31.68 -1.89 5.81
CA LEU A 405 31.27 -0.57 6.26
C LEU A 405 32.35 0.49 5.95
N ASP A 406 33.61 0.17 6.10
CA ASP A 406 34.72 1.07 5.81
C ASP A 406 34.68 1.62 4.37
N LYS A 407 34.38 0.76 3.40
CA LYS A 407 34.20 1.14 1.99
C LYS A 407 33.01 2.07 1.72
N LYS A 408 32.12 2.20 2.69
CA LYS A 408 30.84 2.92 2.55
C LYS A 408 30.63 4.02 3.60
N ILE A 409 31.58 4.21 4.51
CA ILE A 409 31.42 5.02 5.72
C ILE A 409 31.04 6.47 5.39
N ASP A 410 31.62 7.06 4.36
CA ASP A 410 31.32 8.43 3.95
C ASP A 410 29.84 8.60 3.61
N ARG A 411 29.25 7.63 2.87
CA ARG A 411 27.84 7.64 2.48
C ARG A 411 26.91 7.32 3.64
N VAL A 412 27.39 6.67 4.69
CA VAL A 412 26.61 6.39 5.91
C VAL A 412 26.56 7.61 6.81
N LEU A 413 27.61 8.41 6.80
CA LEU A 413 27.76 9.57 7.69
C LEU A 413 27.32 10.90 7.07
N GLU A 414 26.77 10.93 5.85
CA GLU A 414 26.22 12.15 5.26
C GLU A 414 25.16 12.79 6.17
N GLN A 415 24.30 11.98 6.81
CA GLN A 415 23.28 12.42 7.78
C GLN A 415 23.89 13.05 9.07
N VAL A 416 25.17 12.83 9.34
CA VAL A 416 25.86 13.44 10.48
C VAL A 416 26.48 14.78 10.08
N LYS A 417 26.88 14.91 8.80
CA LYS A 417 27.37 16.17 8.22
C LYS A 417 26.25 17.18 8.02
N ASP A 418 25.09 16.73 7.56
CA ASP A 418 23.90 17.53 7.35
C ASP A 418 22.69 16.90 8.08
N LYS A 419 22.22 17.57 9.14
CA LYS A 419 21.10 17.10 9.97
C LYS A 419 19.76 17.06 9.24
N LYS A 420 19.66 17.70 8.08
CA LYS A 420 18.47 17.63 7.23
C LYS A 420 18.34 16.29 6.51
N ILE A 421 19.43 15.54 6.39
CA ILE A 421 19.42 14.22 5.74
C ILE A 421 18.82 13.18 6.68
N PRO A 422 17.72 12.52 6.32
CA PRO A 422 17.18 11.40 7.08
C PRO A 422 18.16 10.23 7.18
N LYS A 423 18.20 9.59 8.34
CA LYS A 423 19.08 8.43 8.60
C LYS A 423 18.62 7.16 7.91
N THR A 424 17.34 7.08 7.58
CA THR A 424 16.70 5.85 7.13
C THR A 424 15.79 6.10 5.93
N ASN A 425 15.54 5.03 5.19
CA ASN A 425 14.60 4.99 4.06
C ASN A 425 13.18 4.56 4.49
N ASN A 426 12.86 4.66 5.78
CA ASN A 426 11.61 4.13 6.35
C ASN A 426 10.35 4.79 5.78
N LEU A 427 10.46 6.02 5.23
CA LEU A 427 9.30 6.70 4.66
C LEU A 427 8.78 5.99 3.42
N VAL A 428 9.65 5.58 2.50
CA VAL A 428 9.24 4.85 1.29
C VAL A 428 8.76 3.44 1.63
N GLU A 429 9.36 2.77 2.64
CA GLU A 429 8.84 1.49 3.13
C GLU A 429 7.43 1.62 3.74
N LEU A 430 7.19 2.69 4.51
CA LEU A 430 5.85 3.01 5.03
C LEU A 430 4.87 3.26 3.88
N PHE A 431 5.30 4.02 2.88
CA PHE A 431 4.51 4.30 1.69
C PHE A 431 4.07 3.00 0.98
N PHE A 432 4.98 2.06 0.73
CA PHE A 432 4.64 0.76 0.14
C PHE A 432 3.66 -0.05 1.01
N LYS A 433 3.85 -0.04 2.32
CA LYS A 433 2.94 -0.72 3.26
C LYS A 433 1.53 -0.14 3.25
N VAL A 434 1.40 1.17 3.06
CA VAL A 434 0.10 1.87 3.09
C VAL A 434 -0.58 1.83 1.73
N THR A 435 0.15 2.07 0.64
CA THR A 435 -0.43 2.21 -0.71
C THR A 435 -0.68 0.89 -1.41
N PHE A 436 0.14 -0.14 -1.22
CA PHE A 436 -0.09 -1.44 -1.85
C PHE A 436 0.34 -2.59 -0.92
N PRO A 437 -0.34 -2.81 0.20
CA PRO A 437 0.06 -3.78 1.20
C PRO A 437 0.00 -5.23 0.69
N GLY A 438 0.78 -6.12 1.30
CA GLY A 438 0.98 -7.50 0.84
C GLY A 438 -0.30 -8.34 0.68
N LYS A 439 -1.37 -8.03 1.42
CA LYS A 439 -2.68 -8.69 1.28
C LYS A 439 -3.33 -8.34 -0.06
N ILE A 440 -3.20 -7.09 -0.51
CA ILE A 440 -3.76 -6.59 -1.78
C ILE A 440 -2.99 -7.14 -2.98
N LYS A 441 -1.67 -7.28 -2.90
CA LYS A 441 -0.82 -7.75 -4.01
C LYS A 441 -1.30 -9.08 -4.61
N ARG A 442 -1.99 -9.91 -3.83
CA ARG A 442 -2.49 -11.22 -4.26
C ARG A 442 -3.86 -11.16 -4.94
N ILE A 443 -4.58 -10.04 -4.86
CA ILE A 443 -5.95 -9.89 -5.38
C ILE A 443 -5.92 -9.51 -6.86
N TYR A 444 -4.99 -8.62 -7.23
CA TYR A 444 -4.91 -8.12 -8.60
C TYR A 444 -4.28 -9.15 -9.54
N ARG A 445 -4.98 -9.43 -10.64
CA ARG A 445 -4.57 -10.39 -11.67
C ARG A 445 -4.20 -9.72 -12.99
N THR A 446 -4.37 -8.40 -13.11
CA THR A 446 -4.04 -7.63 -14.31
C THR A 446 -3.14 -6.47 -13.94
N TYR A 447 -2.22 -6.12 -14.84
CA TYR A 447 -1.35 -4.97 -14.70
C TYR A 447 -2.15 -3.67 -14.51
N GLU A 448 -3.14 -3.42 -15.38
CA GLU A 448 -3.98 -2.22 -15.31
C GLU A 448 -4.73 -2.11 -13.97
N GLY A 449 -5.29 -3.21 -13.48
CA GLY A 449 -5.99 -3.22 -12.19
C GLY A 449 -5.07 -2.89 -11.03
N ALA A 450 -3.84 -3.44 -11.01
CA ALA A 450 -2.84 -3.13 -10.00
C ALA A 450 -2.36 -1.67 -10.11
N LEU A 451 -2.09 -1.20 -11.32
CA LEU A 451 -1.65 0.18 -11.59
C LEU A 451 -2.71 1.20 -11.15
N ASN A 452 -3.97 0.97 -11.51
CA ASN A 452 -5.07 1.84 -11.09
C ASN A 452 -5.21 1.88 -9.57
N LYS A 453 -5.05 0.74 -8.90
CA LYS A 453 -5.07 0.70 -7.43
C LYS A 453 -3.91 1.46 -6.82
N ILE A 454 -2.70 1.27 -7.32
CA ILE A 454 -1.52 2.02 -6.87
C ILE A 454 -1.77 3.53 -7.02
N LYS A 455 -2.27 3.98 -8.17
CA LYS A 455 -2.57 5.39 -8.41
C LYS A 455 -3.64 5.94 -7.45
N LEU A 456 -4.72 5.20 -7.22
CA LEU A 456 -5.75 5.59 -6.24
C LEU A 456 -5.18 5.72 -4.81
N ASP A 457 -4.31 4.78 -4.41
CA ASP A 457 -3.67 4.83 -3.10
C ASP A 457 -2.64 5.98 -3.02
N ASN A 458 -1.96 6.30 -4.12
CA ASN A 458 -1.10 7.47 -4.20
C ASN A 458 -1.87 8.78 -3.99
N LEU A 459 -3.05 8.92 -4.61
CA LEU A 459 -3.92 10.08 -4.39
C LEU A 459 -4.33 10.20 -2.92
N ARG A 460 -4.69 9.09 -2.30
CA ARG A 460 -5.01 9.05 -0.88
C ARG A 460 -3.81 9.42 -0.02
N TRP A 461 -2.61 8.93 -0.36
CA TRP A 461 -1.38 9.32 0.33
C TRP A 461 -1.14 10.82 0.25
N ILE A 462 -1.26 11.41 -0.94
CA ILE A 462 -1.09 12.85 -1.15
C ILE A 462 -2.09 13.63 -0.29
N GLU A 463 -3.35 13.24 -0.28
CA GLU A 463 -4.40 13.89 0.50
C GLU A 463 -4.10 13.85 2.00
N THR A 464 -3.79 12.65 2.55
CA THR A 464 -3.66 12.46 4.00
C THR A 464 -2.26 12.80 4.54
N ASN A 465 -1.20 12.41 3.82
CA ASN A 465 0.18 12.52 4.31
C ASN A 465 0.93 13.74 3.80
N VAL A 466 0.44 14.38 2.73
CA VAL A 466 1.03 15.62 2.23
C VAL A 466 0.14 16.80 2.63
N ILE A 467 -1.07 16.88 2.11
CA ILE A 467 -1.94 18.05 2.24
C ILE A 467 -2.42 18.23 3.68
N GLU A 468 -3.08 17.21 4.27
CA GLU A 468 -3.57 17.31 5.65
C GLU A 468 -2.43 17.49 6.67
N TYR A 469 -1.29 16.81 6.44
CA TYR A 469 -0.12 16.96 7.28
C TYR A 469 0.39 18.41 7.30
N HIS A 470 0.52 19.07 6.13
CA HIS A 470 0.98 20.44 6.03
C HIS A 470 -0.05 21.45 6.52
N LYS A 471 -1.35 21.20 6.32
CA LYS A 471 -2.42 22.00 6.95
C LYS A 471 -2.32 21.98 8.48
N LYS A 472 -2.09 20.81 9.08
CA LYS A 472 -1.91 20.68 10.54
C LYS A 472 -0.67 21.41 11.05
N ILE A 473 0.45 21.34 10.35
CA ILE A 473 1.68 22.06 10.74
C ILE A 473 1.44 23.58 10.70
N LYS A 474 0.80 24.11 9.64
CA LYS A 474 0.49 25.54 9.54
C LYS A 474 -0.50 26.06 10.60
N LEU A 475 -1.29 25.18 11.20
CA LEU A 475 -2.20 25.55 12.30
C LEU A 475 -1.49 25.60 13.66
N ILE A 476 -0.30 24.99 13.77
CA ILE A 476 0.48 24.91 15.03
C ILE A 476 1.64 25.94 15.04
N SER A 477 2.08 26.37 13.84
CA SER A 477 3.11 27.41 13.66
C SER A 477 2.51 28.80 13.68
#